data_7e1a2c2d246127cb4a564a683de3f1b7
#
_entry.id   7e1a2c2d246127cb4a564a683de3f1b7
#
_cell.length_a   1.000
_cell.length_b   1.000
_cell.length_c   1.000
_cell.angle_alpha   90.00
_cell.angle_beta   90.00
_cell.angle_gamma   90.00
#
_symmetry.space_group_name_H-M   'P 1'
#
loop_
_entity.id
_entity.type
_entity.pdbx_description
1 polymer ?
#
loop_
_entity_poly.entity_id
_entity_poly.type
_entity_poly.pdbx_seq_one_letter_code
_entity_poly.pdbx_strand_id
1 'polypeptide(L)'
;MENSTQSFYFNLTMFMNIGHYRYLVFVFCLLIYSFIVSSNFAMILIIIREKTLHEPMYIFIAFLSFNSLYGSAGFFPRFLMDLLSDTHLISRPACFTQIYIIYTYASYELTILSIMAYDRYVAVCHPLHYHRKMNFKTVYTLAFFAWFCPACYLVVSIDLVVKLPLCGNTIQKVYCATWNIVILSCVTTAVNSVVAMLGAVVIAFLPFSFIFYTYLRIVVACWKKSSEVRGKVLQSCLPHVISFLIYSVTSFSDTVLSRLNLEEINPFLAVFLSLEFVVIPPVLNPLVYGLKLPEIRKHIVRMLSWYKIIT
;
A
#
# COMPACT_ATOMS: atom_id res chain seq x y z
N MET A 1 -39.63 -8.97 19.73
CA MET A 1 -39.06 -8.01 18.74
C MET A 1 -38.17 -7.07 19.53
N GLU A 2 -36.91 -7.47 19.75
CA GLU A 2 -35.93 -6.57 20.36
C GLU A 2 -35.54 -5.53 19.32
N ASN A 3 -35.81 -4.28 19.64
CA ASN A 3 -35.30 -3.12 18.91
C ASN A 3 -33.76 -3.19 18.94
N SER A 4 -33.14 -3.80 17.95
CA SER A 4 -31.71 -3.71 17.73
C SER A 4 -31.41 -2.28 17.31
N THR A 5 -31.22 -1.38 18.29
CA THR A 5 -30.62 -0.07 18.07
C THR A 5 -29.23 -0.35 17.52
N GLN A 6 -29.13 -0.31 16.21
CA GLN A 6 -27.89 -0.55 15.48
C GLN A 6 -26.85 0.44 16.01
N SER A 7 -25.85 -0.04 16.76
CA SER A 7 -24.82 0.82 17.36
C SER A 7 -24.20 1.72 16.30
N PHE A 8 -24.14 3.03 16.57
CA PHE A 8 -23.54 4.02 15.67
C PHE A 8 -22.01 3.92 15.64
N TYR A 9 -21.41 3.21 16.60
CA TYR A 9 -19.97 3.08 16.78
C TYR A 9 -19.54 1.62 16.75
N PHE A 10 -18.32 1.38 16.23
CA PHE A 10 -17.57 0.15 16.41
C PHE A 10 -16.53 0.32 17.52
N ASN A 11 -16.24 -0.77 18.24
CA ASN A 11 -15.22 -0.83 19.27
C ASN A 11 -14.00 -1.62 18.77
N LEU A 12 -12.84 -0.97 18.72
CA LEU A 12 -11.56 -1.57 18.29
C LEU A 12 -10.86 -2.16 19.52
N THR A 13 -10.95 -3.47 19.76
CA THR A 13 -10.51 -4.08 21.02
C THR A 13 -9.02 -4.35 21.13
N MET A 14 -8.26 -4.38 20.01
CA MET A 14 -6.84 -4.73 20.04
C MET A 14 -5.97 -3.70 20.79
N PHE A 15 -6.41 -2.45 20.92
CA PHE A 15 -5.71 -1.42 21.71
C PHE A 15 -5.67 -1.72 23.21
N MET A 16 -6.66 -2.43 23.76
CA MET A 16 -6.72 -2.79 25.19
C MET A 16 -5.51 -3.63 25.64
N ASN A 17 -4.89 -4.33 24.72
CA ASN A 17 -3.75 -5.20 24.99
C ASN A 17 -2.39 -4.46 25.07
N ILE A 18 -2.33 -3.18 24.69
CA ILE A 18 -1.08 -2.39 24.67
C ILE A 18 -0.73 -1.87 26.09
N GLY A 19 -1.73 -1.63 26.95
CA GLY A 19 -1.59 -1.27 28.35
C GLY A 19 -0.66 -0.06 28.58
N HIS A 20 0.28 -0.19 29.54
CA HIS A 20 1.21 0.87 29.92
C HIS A 20 2.21 1.28 28.84
N TYR A 21 2.41 0.44 27.80
CA TYR A 21 3.35 0.73 26.71
C TYR A 21 2.77 1.70 25.66
N ARG A 22 1.52 2.17 25.81
CA ARG A 22 0.83 3.03 24.84
C ARG A 22 1.63 4.29 24.47
N TYR A 23 2.27 4.94 25.44
CA TYR A 23 3.08 6.14 25.19
C TYR A 23 4.36 5.85 24.41
N LEU A 24 5.02 4.73 24.72
CA LEU A 24 6.21 4.31 23.98
C LEU A 24 5.86 3.96 22.53
N VAL A 25 4.79 3.21 22.32
CA VAL A 25 4.28 2.85 20.97
C VAL A 25 3.86 4.12 20.23
N PHE A 26 3.21 5.06 20.90
CA PHE A 26 2.82 6.35 20.31
C PHE A 26 4.03 7.12 19.78
N VAL A 27 5.08 7.33 20.59
CA VAL A 27 6.28 8.05 20.18
C VAL A 27 6.97 7.34 19.02
N PHE A 28 7.10 6.03 19.08
CA PHE A 28 7.70 5.23 18.03
C PHE A 28 6.93 5.34 16.71
N CYS A 29 5.60 5.19 16.74
CA CYS A 29 4.76 5.31 15.55
C CYS A 29 4.72 6.74 15.00
N LEU A 30 4.79 7.77 15.86
CA LEU A 30 4.90 9.16 15.43
C LEU A 30 6.21 9.43 14.69
N LEU A 31 7.33 8.87 15.15
CA LEU A 31 8.63 8.96 14.47
C LEU A 31 8.58 8.25 13.11
N ILE A 32 8.00 7.05 13.04
CA ILE A 32 7.79 6.33 11.77
C ILE A 32 6.93 7.16 10.81
N TYR A 33 5.80 7.69 11.27
CA TYR A 33 4.92 8.51 10.44
C TYR A 33 5.63 9.76 9.92
N SER A 34 6.39 10.45 10.78
CA SER A 34 7.20 11.61 10.39
C SER A 34 8.26 11.24 9.34
N PHE A 35 8.89 10.08 9.48
CA PHE A 35 9.83 9.54 8.48
C PHE A 35 9.14 9.23 7.15
N ILE A 36 7.97 8.56 7.17
CA ILE A 36 7.19 8.27 5.96
C ILE A 36 6.84 9.57 5.22
N VAL A 37 6.31 10.56 5.95
CA VAL A 37 5.91 11.83 5.35
C VAL A 37 7.12 12.54 4.74
N SER A 38 8.21 12.70 5.50
CA SER A 38 9.40 13.42 5.04
C SER A 38 10.10 12.74 3.85
N SER A 39 10.29 11.41 3.91
CA SER A 39 11.00 10.67 2.88
C SER A 39 10.22 10.59 1.55
N ASN A 40 8.91 10.32 1.61
CA ASN A 40 8.08 10.25 0.40
C ASN A 40 7.86 11.65 -0.20
N PHE A 41 7.68 12.69 0.62
CA PHE A 41 7.60 14.06 0.14
C PHE A 41 8.91 14.52 -0.52
N ALA A 42 10.06 14.21 0.08
CA ALA A 42 11.36 14.49 -0.52
C ALA A 42 11.53 13.76 -1.87
N MET A 43 11.11 12.50 -1.97
CA MET A 43 11.15 11.74 -3.23
C MET A 43 10.35 12.43 -4.33
N ILE A 44 9.12 12.86 -4.04
CA ILE A 44 8.27 13.59 -5.00
C ILE A 44 8.94 14.89 -5.42
N LEU A 45 9.48 15.68 -4.47
CA LEU A 45 10.15 16.95 -4.77
C LEU A 45 11.38 16.77 -5.66
N ILE A 46 12.21 15.77 -5.39
CA ILE A 46 13.39 15.45 -6.20
C ILE A 46 12.97 15.15 -7.65
N ILE A 47 11.98 14.26 -7.82
CA ILE A 47 11.52 13.85 -9.15
C ILE A 47 10.90 15.03 -9.93
N ILE A 48 10.15 15.89 -9.27
CA ILE A 48 9.53 17.07 -9.92
C ILE A 48 10.59 18.09 -10.34
N ARG A 49 11.61 18.35 -9.49
CA ARG A 49 12.62 19.39 -9.73
C ARG A 49 13.64 18.99 -10.79
N GLU A 50 14.01 17.73 -10.84
CA GLU A 50 15.11 17.26 -11.68
C GLU A 50 14.61 16.72 -13.02
N LYS A 51 14.81 17.50 -14.09
CA LYS A 51 14.36 17.16 -15.45
C LYS A 51 14.91 15.82 -15.96
N THR A 52 16.07 15.40 -15.46
CA THR A 52 16.70 14.10 -15.79
C THR A 52 15.91 12.92 -15.23
N LEU A 53 15.02 13.16 -14.24
CA LEU A 53 14.14 12.15 -13.65
C LEU A 53 12.71 12.20 -14.24
N HIS A 54 12.49 12.87 -15.36
CA HIS A 54 11.18 12.89 -16.03
C HIS A 54 10.99 11.71 -17.00
N GLU A 55 11.61 10.58 -16.73
CA GLU A 55 11.34 9.33 -17.45
C GLU A 55 10.16 8.56 -16.79
N PRO A 56 9.43 7.71 -17.55
CA PRO A 56 8.25 7.00 -17.08
C PRO A 56 8.43 6.29 -15.73
N MET A 57 9.52 5.56 -15.54
CA MET A 57 9.78 4.85 -14.29
C MET A 57 9.84 5.77 -13.07
N TYR A 58 10.52 6.92 -13.16
CA TYR A 58 10.61 7.85 -12.02
C TYR A 58 9.27 8.53 -11.73
N ILE A 59 8.47 8.79 -12.76
CA ILE A 59 7.10 9.31 -12.60
C ILE A 59 6.24 8.29 -11.81
N PHE A 60 6.35 7.00 -12.10
CA PHE A 60 5.66 5.97 -11.33
C PHE A 60 6.15 5.87 -9.89
N ILE A 61 7.45 6.09 -9.63
CA ILE A 61 7.98 6.17 -8.27
C ILE A 61 7.39 7.39 -7.52
N ALA A 62 7.20 8.53 -8.18
CA ALA A 62 6.52 9.67 -7.57
C ALA A 62 5.06 9.35 -7.24
N PHE A 63 4.35 8.61 -8.10
CA PHE A 63 3.00 8.15 -7.81
C PHE A 63 2.95 7.13 -6.66
N LEU A 64 3.92 6.22 -6.53
CA LEU A 64 4.03 5.34 -5.37
C LEU A 64 4.27 6.13 -4.08
N SER A 65 5.14 7.15 -4.13
CA SER A 65 5.39 8.01 -2.98
C SER A 65 4.14 8.81 -2.58
N PHE A 66 3.37 9.31 -3.56
CA PHE A 66 2.08 9.94 -3.31
C PHE A 66 1.07 8.96 -2.68
N ASN A 67 1.00 7.74 -3.20
CA ASN A 67 0.15 6.68 -2.64
C ASN A 67 0.53 6.35 -1.19
N SER A 68 1.83 6.30 -0.87
CA SER A 68 2.34 6.10 0.48
C SER A 68 1.89 7.21 1.45
N LEU A 69 1.93 8.48 1.01
CA LEU A 69 1.41 9.61 1.78
C LEU A 69 -0.11 9.51 1.99
N TYR A 70 -0.85 9.17 0.94
CA TYR A 70 -2.30 9.00 0.98
C TYR A 70 -2.73 7.91 1.97
N GLY A 71 -2.15 6.70 1.87
CA GLY A 71 -2.45 5.58 2.78
C GLY A 71 -2.07 5.89 4.23
N SER A 72 -0.89 6.48 4.43
CA SER A 72 -0.41 6.86 5.76
C SER A 72 -1.28 7.94 6.41
N ALA A 73 -1.74 8.94 5.66
CA ALA A 73 -2.65 9.98 6.16
C ALA A 73 -4.03 9.41 6.56
N GLY A 74 -4.49 8.36 5.89
CA GLY A 74 -5.75 7.69 6.24
C GLY A 74 -5.66 6.78 7.47
N PHE A 75 -4.45 6.36 7.85
CA PHE A 75 -4.23 5.43 8.94
C PHE A 75 -3.66 6.09 10.20
N PHE A 76 -2.48 6.74 10.13
CA PHE A 76 -1.72 7.17 11.30
C PHE A 76 -2.41 8.18 12.20
N PRO A 77 -3.08 9.25 11.71
CA PRO A 77 -3.69 10.22 12.60
C PRO A 77 -4.70 9.58 13.55
N ARG A 78 -5.57 8.73 13.02
CA ARG A 78 -6.56 8.02 13.84
C ARG A 78 -5.90 7.01 14.78
N PHE A 79 -4.96 6.21 14.30
CA PHE A 79 -4.25 5.23 15.11
C PHE A 79 -3.51 5.87 16.29
N LEU A 80 -2.82 7.00 16.06
CA LEU A 80 -2.12 7.75 17.10
C LEU A 80 -3.09 8.33 18.15
N MET A 81 -4.26 8.81 17.73
CA MET A 81 -5.30 9.27 18.66
C MET A 81 -5.85 8.12 19.52
N ASP A 82 -6.09 6.96 18.92
CA ASP A 82 -6.61 5.79 19.63
C ASP A 82 -5.59 5.24 20.64
N LEU A 83 -4.27 5.33 20.38
CA LEU A 83 -3.25 4.96 21.36
C LEU A 83 -3.28 5.80 22.64
N LEU A 84 -3.67 7.07 22.54
CA LEU A 84 -3.74 7.99 23.69
C LEU A 84 -5.13 8.01 24.34
N SER A 85 -6.14 7.46 23.69
CA SER A 85 -7.51 7.42 24.18
C SER A 85 -7.74 6.26 25.13
N ASP A 86 -8.65 6.44 26.08
CA ASP A 86 -9.14 5.36 26.94
C ASP A 86 -10.37 4.66 26.32
N THR A 87 -10.96 5.24 25.26
CA THR A 87 -12.06 4.67 24.49
C THR A 87 -11.67 4.51 23.04
N HIS A 88 -11.81 3.28 22.51
CA HIS A 88 -11.40 2.95 21.14
C HIS A 88 -12.63 2.84 20.22
N LEU A 89 -13.52 3.81 20.34
CA LEU A 89 -14.75 3.88 19.56
C LEU A 89 -14.54 4.63 18.25
N ILE A 90 -14.91 4.03 17.14
CA ILE A 90 -14.92 4.66 15.82
C ILE A 90 -16.36 4.73 15.28
N SER A 91 -16.78 5.89 14.77
CA SER A 91 -18.08 6.00 14.13
C SER A 91 -18.13 5.19 12.82
N ARG A 92 -19.30 4.65 12.46
CA ARG A 92 -19.46 3.88 11.21
C ARG A 92 -18.97 4.64 9.98
N PRO A 93 -19.32 5.92 9.74
CA PRO A 93 -18.80 6.65 8.59
C PRO A 93 -17.27 6.75 8.58
N ALA A 94 -16.64 7.03 9.72
CA ALA A 94 -15.19 7.11 9.82
C ALA A 94 -14.52 5.75 9.56
N CYS A 95 -15.12 4.66 10.04
CA CYS A 95 -14.65 3.29 9.79
C CYS A 95 -14.71 2.95 8.29
N PHE A 96 -15.81 3.20 7.61
CA PHE A 96 -15.94 2.96 6.17
C PHE A 96 -15.02 3.86 5.33
N THR A 97 -14.82 5.11 5.73
CA THR A 97 -13.82 6.00 5.09
C THR A 97 -12.41 5.44 5.25
N GLN A 98 -12.05 4.94 6.43
CA GLN A 98 -10.75 4.31 6.67
C GLN A 98 -10.56 3.06 5.79
N ILE A 99 -11.57 2.20 5.70
CA ILE A 99 -11.57 1.04 4.79
C ILE A 99 -11.31 1.49 3.36
N TYR A 100 -12.06 2.49 2.88
CA TYR A 100 -11.91 2.98 1.51
C TYR A 100 -10.47 3.45 1.24
N ILE A 101 -9.90 4.26 2.13
CA ILE A 101 -8.53 4.77 1.96
C ILE A 101 -7.50 3.64 1.98
N ILE A 102 -7.57 2.72 2.94
CA ILE A 102 -6.59 1.63 3.08
C ILE A 102 -6.67 0.67 1.89
N TYR A 103 -7.87 0.28 1.45
CA TYR A 103 -8.01 -0.64 0.33
C TYR A 103 -7.71 0.02 -1.02
N THR A 104 -8.01 1.32 -1.19
CA THR A 104 -7.58 2.07 -2.38
C THR A 104 -6.07 2.20 -2.43
N TYR A 105 -5.42 2.52 -1.30
CA TYR A 105 -3.97 2.52 -1.16
C TYR A 105 -3.36 1.18 -1.59
N ALA A 106 -3.88 0.07 -1.05
CA ALA A 106 -3.42 -1.27 -1.35
C ALA A 106 -3.57 -1.62 -2.85
N SER A 107 -4.74 -1.37 -3.40
CA SER A 107 -5.04 -1.68 -4.80
C SER A 107 -4.16 -0.88 -5.75
N TYR A 108 -3.96 0.41 -5.46
CA TYR A 108 -3.13 1.28 -6.28
C TYR A 108 -1.64 0.90 -6.21
N GLU A 109 -1.14 0.53 -5.03
CA GLU A 109 0.23 0.04 -4.87
C GLU A 109 0.52 -1.11 -5.85
N LEU A 110 -0.34 -2.14 -5.87
CA LEU A 110 -0.16 -3.30 -6.73
C LEU A 110 -0.33 -2.97 -8.22
N THR A 111 -1.32 -2.15 -8.57
CA THR A 111 -1.56 -1.79 -9.98
C THR A 111 -0.44 -0.92 -10.53
N ILE A 112 0.10 0.03 -9.74
CA ILE A 112 1.25 0.84 -10.18
C ILE A 112 2.52 -0.02 -10.31
N LEU A 113 2.76 -0.97 -9.39
CA LEU A 113 3.85 -1.93 -9.52
C LEU A 113 3.69 -2.79 -10.79
N SER A 114 2.47 -3.13 -11.20
CA SER A 114 2.21 -3.85 -12.46
C SER A 114 2.57 -3.01 -13.68
N ILE A 115 2.25 -1.72 -13.66
CA ILE A 115 2.62 -0.80 -14.74
C ILE A 115 4.14 -0.60 -14.79
N MET A 116 4.82 -0.50 -13.65
CA MET A 116 6.27 -0.43 -13.58
C MET A 116 6.94 -1.70 -14.11
N ALA A 117 6.35 -2.88 -13.86
CA ALA A 117 6.82 -4.14 -14.44
C ALA A 117 6.66 -4.16 -15.96
N TYR A 118 5.54 -3.61 -16.49
CA TYR A 118 5.35 -3.43 -17.91
C TYR A 118 6.37 -2.45 -18.52
N ASP A 119 6.63 -1.33 -17.85
CA ASP A 119 7.66 -0.36 -18.26
C ASP A 119 9.02 -1.03 -18.40
N ARG A 120 9.45 -1.80 -17.41
CA ARG A 120 10.70 -2.55 -17.46
C ARG A 120 10.71 -3.61 -18.56
N TYR A 121 9.60 -4.32 -18.74
CA TYR A 121 9.45 -5.30 -19.83
C TYR A 121 9.63 -4.64 -21.21
N VAL A 122 8.99 -3.52 -21.46
CA VAL A 122 9.13 -2.80 -22.75
C VAL A 122 10.55 -2.26 -22.93
N ALA A 123 11.16 -1.70 -21.89
CA ALA A 123 12.53 -1.18 -21.94
C ALA A 123 13.58 -2.26 -22.27
N VAL A 124 13.40 -3.47 -21.73
CA VAL A 124 14.37 -4.56 -21.89
C VAL A 124 14.13 -5.40 -23.14
N CYS A 125 12.86 -5.73 -23.41
CA CYS A 125 12.47 -6.65 -24.49
C CYS A 125 12.18 -5.93 -25.81
N HIS A 126 11.79 -4.65 -25.78
CA HIS A 126 11.40 -3.86 -26.94
C HIS A 126 12.02 -2.44 -26.97
N PRO A 127 13.36 -2.30 -26.81
CA PRO A 127 14.00 -0.99 -26.59
C PRO A 127 13.74 0.01 -27.74
N LEU A 128 13.71 -0.45 -28.99
CA LEU A 128 13.45 0.40 -30.16
C LEU A 128 12.04 1.02 -30.18
N HIS A 129 11.10 0.45 -29.44
CA HIS A 129 9.71 0.92 -29.38
C HIS A 129 9.36 1.57 -28.04
N TYR A 130 10.35 1.69 -27.12
CA TYR A 130 10.10 2.16 -25.76
C TYR A 130 9.45 3.54 -25.72
N HIS A 131 10.07 4.57 -26.33
CA HIS A 131 9.55 5.94 -26.32
C HIS A 131 8.18 6.08 -27.00
N ARG A 132 7.87 5.23 -27.98
CA ARG A 132 6.56 5.22 -28.63
C ARG A 132 5.49 4.63 -27.72
N LYS A 133 5.80 3.55 -26.97
CA LYS A 133 4.86 2.85 -26.08
C LYS A 133 4.69 3.53 -24.75
N MET A 134 5.76 4.11 -24.19
CA MET A 134 5.82 4.72 -22.86
C MET A 134 5.99 6.25 -22.99
N ASN A 135 5.12 6.90 -23.75
CA ASN A 135 5.05 8.35 -23.81
C ASN A 135 4.26 8.91 -22.61
N PHE A 136 4.39 10.21 -22.33
CA PHE A 136 3.73 10.87 -21.19
C PHE A 136 2.21 10.63 -21.17
N LYS A 137 1.52 10.72 -22.31
CA LYS A 137 0.09 10.46 -22.39
C LYS A 137 -0.25 9.05 -21.89
N THR A 138 0.49 8.04 -22.35
CA THR A 138 0.32 6.64 -21.91
C THR A 138 0.57 6.51 -20.41
N VAL A 139 1.66 7.11 -19.89
CA VAL A 139 2.01 7.05 -18.46
C VAL A 139 0.88 7.58 -17.58
N TYR A 140 0.40 8.80 -17.87
CA TYR A 140 -0.69 9.40 -17.09
C TYR A 140 -2.03 8.67 -17.26
N THR A 141 -2.33 8.16 -18.46
CA THR A 141 -3.53 7.36 -18.71
C THR A 141 -3.51 6.07 -17.90
N LEU A 142 -2.39 5.35 -17.92
CA LEU A 142 -2.23 4.12 -17.14
C LEU A 142 -2.33 4.38 -15.62
N ALA A 143 -1.66 5.42 -15.13
CA ALA A 143 -1.73 5.81 -13.73
C ALA A 143 -3.14 6.21 -13.29
N PHE A 144 -3.87 6.94 -14.14
CA PHE A 144 -5.27 7.31 -13.89
C PHE A 144 -6.16 6.07 -13.74
N PHE A 145 -6.13 5.15 -14.71
CA PHE A 145 -6.95 3.94 -14.65
C PHE A 145 -6.52 2.99 -13.54
N ALA A 146 -5.23 2.92 -13.20
CA ALA A 146 -4.72 2.14 -12.09
C ALA A 146 -5.36 2.53 -10.76
N TRP A 147 -5.67 3.81 -10.56
CA TRP A 147 -6.33 4.33 -9.36
C TRP A 147 -7.85 4.34 -9.49
N PHE A 148 -8.37 4.82 -10.62
CA PHE A 148 -9.79 5.05 -10.84
C PHE A 148 -10.61 3.74 -10.82
N CYS A 149 -10.15 2.69 -11.52
CA CYS A 149 -10.91 1.44 -11.59
C CYS A 149 -11.06 0.74 -10.23
N PRO A 150 -9.99 0.54 -9.43
CA PRO A 150 -10.12 -0.01 -8.08
C PRO A 150 -10.96 0.90 -7.16
N ALA A 151 -10.81 2.23 -7.26
CA ALA A 151 -11.59 3.16 -6.45
C ALA A 151 -13.10 3.01 -6.70
N CYS A 152 -13.52 2.95 -7.96
CA CYS A 152 -14.94 2.72 -8.31
C CYS A 152 -15.44 1.36 -7.80
N TYR A 153 -14.64 0.29 -7.98
CA TYR A 153 -15.00 -1.02 -7.46
C TYR A 153 -15.19 -1.00 -5.93
N LEU A 154 -14.29 -0.33 -5.21
CA LEU A 154 -14.34 -0.24 -3.75
C LEU A 154 -15.57 0.53 -3.25
N VAL A 155 -16.00 1.58 -3.95
CA VAL A 155 -17.27 2.27 -3.62
C VAL A 155 -18.43 1.30 -3.64
N VAL A 156 -18.56 0.50 -4.70
CA VAL A 156 -19.65 -0.51 -4.83
C VAL A 156 -19.51 -1.59 -3.75
N SER A 157 -18.30 -2.09 -3.51
CA SER A 157 -18.05 -3.12 -2.51
C SER A 157 -18.38 -2.65 -1.09
N ILE A 158 -18.02 -1.42 -0.74
CA ILE A 158 -18.30 -0.82 0.58
C ILE A 158 -19.79 -0.53 0.73
N ASP A 159 -20.46 -0.02 -0.30
CA ASP A 159 -21.91 0.23 -0.25
C ASP A 159 -22.70 -1.05 0.10
N LEU A 160 -22.29 -2.19 -0.47
CA LEU A 160 -22.87 -3.48 -0.13
C LEU A 160 -22.65 -3.87 1.35
N VAL A 161 -21.50 -3.51 1.95
CA VAL A 161 -21.20 -3.80 3.36
C VAL A 161 -21.93 -2.83 4.28
N VAL A 162 -22.05 -1.55 3.91
CA VAL A 162 -22.80 -0.53 4.68
C VAL A 162 -24.27 -0.92 4.88
N LYS A 163 -24.86 -1.58 3.89
CA LYS A 163 -26.28 -2.02 3.90
C LYS A 163 -26.52 -3.28 4.73
N LEU A 164 -25.47 -3.97 5.23
CA LEU A 164 -25.66 -5.16 6.05
C LEU A 164 -26.24 -4.82 7.43
N PRO A 165 -27.29 -5.55 7.90
CA PRO A 165 -27.71 -5.52 9.27
C PRO A 165 -26.65 -6.22 10.14
N LEU A 166 -26.14 -5.52 11.14
CA LEU A 166 -25.07 -5.99 12.00
C LEU A 166 -25.62 -6.41 13.38
N CYS A 167 -25.20 -7.57 13.88
CA CYS A 167 -25.52 -8.13 15.20
C CYS A 167 -24.43 -7.86 16.25
N GLY A 168 -23.31 -7.26 15.86
CA GLY A 168 -22.20 -6.90 16.75
C GLY A 168 -21.58 -5.58 16.36
N ASN A 169 -20.72 -5.05 17.25
CA ASN A 169 -19.99 -3.83 17.03
C ASN A 169 -18.51 -3.92 17.44
N THR A 170 -18.00 -5.11 17.71
CA THR A 170 -16.61 -5.31 18.19
C THR A 170 -15.72 -5.78 17.05
N ILE A 171 -14.64 -5.05 16.80
CA ILE A 171 -13.64 -5.33 15.76
C ILE A 171 -12.31 -5.64 16.44
N GLN A 172 -11.80 -6.85 16.25
CA GLN A 172 -10.53 -7.34 16.80
C GLN A 172 -9.35 -6.95 15.89
N LYS A 173 -9.23 -5.64 15.59
CA LYS A 173 -8.10 -5.04 14.88
C LYS A 173 -7.83 -3.64 15.41
N VAL A 174 -6.67 -3.07 15.04
CA VAL A 174 -6.30 -1.67 15.32
C VAL A 174 -6.85 -0.70 14.27
N TYR A 175 -7.50 -1.20 13.23
CA TYR A 175 -8.16 -0.43 12.17
C TYR A 175 -9.35 -1.19 11.60
N CYS A 176 -10.23 -0.48 10.89
CA CYS A 176 -11.38 -1.09 10.25
C CYS A 176 -10.97 -1.88 8.99
N ALA A 177 -11.41 -3.12 8.91
CA ALA A 177 -11.26 -3.98 7.74
C ALA A 177 -12.61 -4.58 7.33
N THR A 178 -12.86 -4.69 6.03
CA THR A 178 -14.14 -5.16 5.48
C THR A 178 -14.53 -6.54 6.02
N TRP A 179 -13.58 -7.47 6.09
CA TRP A 179 -13.84 -8.82 6.60
C TRP A 179 -14.37 -8.82 8.03
N ASN A 180 -13.77 -8.01 8.92
CA ASN A 180 -14.18 -7.92 10.31
C ASN A 180 -15.58 -7.32 10.51
N ILE A 181 -16.09 -6.55 9.53
CA ILE A 181 -17.46 -6.03 9.55
C ILE A 181 -18.42 -7.08 8.98
N VAL A 182 -18.06 -7.75 7.88
CA VAL A 182 -18.89 -8.77 7.25
C VAL A 182 -19.21 -9.92 8.19
N ILE A 183 -18.27 -10.35 9.03
CA ILE A 183 -18.51 -11.42 10.03
C ILE A 183 -19.49 -10.99 11.15
N LEU A 184 -19.71 -9.71 11.36
CA LEU A 184 -20.71 -9.18 12.32
C LEU A 184 -22.13 -9.16 11.75
N SER A 185 -22.32 -9.58 10.50
CA SER A 185 -23.63 -9.55 9.84
C SER A 185 -24.60 -10.55 10.45
N CYS A 186 -25.85 -10.14 10.63
CA CYS A 186 -26.97 -11.00 11.05
C CYS A 186 -27.56 -11.84 9.92
N VAL A 187 -27.17 -11.57 8.67
CA VAL A 187 -27.72 -12.21 7.48
C VAL A 187 -26.62 -12.83 6.65
N THR A 188 -27.01 -13.69 5.72
CA THR A 188 -26.09 -14.31 4.77
C THR A 188 -25.41 -13.27 3.89
N THR A 189 -24.08 -13.38 3.73
CA THR A 189 -23.22 -12.44 3.01
C THR A 189 -22.74 -12.99 1.66
N ALA A 190 -23.55 -13.84 1.03
CA ALA A 190 -23.19 -14.52 -0.22
C ALA A 190 -22.81 -13.52 -1.34
N VAL A 191 -23.60 -12.45 -1.53
CA VAL A 191 -23.33 -11.42 -2.53
C VAL A 191 -22.01 -10.69 -2.22
N ASN A 192 -21.78 -10.29 -0.96
CA ASN A 192 -20.55 -9.66 -0.53
C ASN A 192 -19.33 -10.57 -0.77
N SER A 193 -19.48 -11.87 -0.52
CA SER A 193 -18.43 -12.87 -0.75
C SER A 193 -18.10 -13.02 -2.24
N VAL A 194 -19.11 -13.06 -3.11
CA VAL A 194 -18.89 -13.11 -4.56
C VAL A 194 -18.20 -11.85 -5.06
N VAL A 195 -18.66 -10.66 -4.65
CA VAL A 195 -18.04 -9.38 -5.02
C VAL A 195 -16.59 -9.33 -4.52
N ALA A 196 -16.33 -9.71 -3.26
CA ALA A 196 -14.98 -9.76 -2.71
C ALA A 196 -14.06 -10.71 -3.48
N MET A 197 -14.55 -11.88 -3.89
CA MET A 197 -13.81 -12.85 -4.68
C MET A 197 -13.49 -12.31 -6.09
N LEU A 198 -14.45 -11.67 -6.75
CA LEU A 198 -14.22 -11.01 -8.04
C LEU A 198 -13.17 -9.90 -7.93
N GLY A 199 -13.22 -9.09 -6.87
CA GLY A 199 -12.21 -8.09 -6.59
C GLY A 199 -10.83 -8.69 -6.35
N ALA A 200 -10.74 -9.76 -5.58
CA ALA A 200 -9.48 -10.47 -5.35
C ALA A 200 -8.87 -11.01 -6.66
N VAL A 201 -9.69 -11.52 -7.57
CA VAL A 201 -9.23 -11.98 -8.89
C VAL A 201 -8.75 -10.82 -9.75
N VAL A 202 -9.56 -9.78 -9.90
CA VAL A 202 -9.30 -8.70 -10.86
C VAL A 202 -8.24 -7.72 -10.35
N ILE A 203 -8.28 -7.36 -9.05
CA ILE A 203 -7.43 -6.31 -8.47
C ILE A 203 -6.14 -6.89 -7.87
N ALA A 204 -6.14 -8.16 -7.43
CA ALA A 204 -4.95 -8.76 -6.85
C ALA A 204 -4.33 -9.84 -7.77
N PHE A 205 -5.05 -10.89 -8.08
CA PHE A 205 -4.48 -12.05 -8.77
C PHE A 205 -4.00 -11.73 -10.20
N LEU A 206 -4.78 -10.98 -11.00
CA LEU A 206 -4.37 -10.64 -12.36
C LEU A 206 -3.13 -9.73 -12.41
N PRO A 207 -3.04 -8.61 -11.64
CA PRO A 207 -1.82 -7.80 -11.58
C PRO A 207 -0.61 -8.59 -11.08
N PHE A 208 -0.77 -9.42 -10.05
CA PHE A 208 0.29 -10.27 -9.52
C PHE A 208 0.83 -11.23 -10.59
N SER A 209 -0.06 -11.95 -11.28
CA SER A 209 0.29 -12.87 -12.36
C SER A 209 0.96 -12.16 -13.54
N PHE A 210 0.51 -10.93 -13.84
CA PHE A 210 1.10 -10.10 -14.89
C PHE A 210 2.53 -9.67 -14.54
N ILE A 211 2.80 -9.25 -13.30
CA ILE A 211 4.15 -8.92 -12.83
C ILE A 211 5.06 -10.17 -12.97
N PHE A 212 4.60 -11.31 -12.48
CA PHE A 212 5.35 -12.56 -12.60
C PHE A 212 5.68 -12.91 -14.06
N TYR A 213 4.69 -12.83 -14.94
CA TYR A 213 4.87 -13.07 -16.37
C TYR A 213 5.89 -12.10 -17.00
N THR A 214 5.82 -10.81 -16.72
CA THR A 214 6.74 -9.81 -17.30
C THR A 214 8.17 -10.05 -16.84
N TYR A 215 8.41 -10.38 -15.57
CA TYR A 215 9.74 -10.71 -15.07
C TYR A 215 10.28 -12.01 -15.63
N LEU A 216 9.45 -13.03 -15.80
CA LEU A 216 9.85 -14.25 -16.49
C LEU A 216 10.34 -13.94 -17.91
N ARG A 217 9.60 -13.10 -18.65
CA ARG A 217 10.00 -12.67 -20.02
C ARG A 217 11.29 -11.85 -20.02
N ILE A 218 11.51 -10.98 -19.03
CA ILE A 218 12.76 -10.23 -18.86
C ILE A 218 13.92 -11.18 -18.64
N VAL A 219 13.79 -12.16 -17.73
CA VAL A 219 14.84 -13.16 -17.46
C VAL A 219 15.19 -13.95 -18.71
N VAL A 220 14.20 -14.47 -19.44
CA VAL A 220 14.40 -15.19 -20.69
C VAL A 220 15.12 -14.32 -21.75
N ALA A 221 14.70 -13.05 -21.90
CA ALA A 221 15.34 -12.12 -22.83
C ALA A 221 16.79 -11.78 -22.45
N CYS A 222 17.09 -11.73 -21.15
CA CYS A 222 18.43 -11.46 -20.64
C CYS A 222 19.37 -12.66 -20.72
N TRP A 223 18.83 -13.89 -20.72
CA TRP A 223 19.66 -15.11 -20.74
C TRP A 223 20.64 -15.16 -21.91
N LYS A 224 20.22 -14.65 -23.08
CA LYS A 224 20.99 -14.60 -24.31
C LYS A 224 21.94 -13.40 -24.44
N LYS A 225 21.95 -12.49 -23.45
CA LYS A 225 22.77 -11.26 -23.47
C LYS A 225 24.12 -11.48 -22.75
N SER A 226 25.09 -10.60 -23.02
CA SER A 226 26.38 -10.62 -22.32
C SER A 226 26.22 -10.43 -20.82
N SER A 227 27.17 -10.90 -20.02
CA SER A 227 27.16 -10.78 -18.56
C SER A 227 27.04 -9.30 -18.09
N GLU A 228 27.73 -8.40 -18.80
CA GLU A 228 27.68 -6.97 -18.48
C GLU A 228 26.28 -6.36 -18.68
N VAL A 229 25.65 -6.66 -19.85
CA VAL A 229 24.29 -6.17 -20.15
C VAL A 229 23.28 -6.75 -19.16
N ARG A 230 23.41 -8.04 -18.83
CA ARG A 230 22.58 -8.72 -17.84
C ARG A 230 22.69 -8.07 -16.47
N GLY A 231 23.90 -7.72 -16.02
CA GLY A 231 24.14 -7.02 -14.74
C GLY A 231 23.44 -5.66 -14.69
N LYS A 232 23.56 -4.86 -15.75
CA LYS A 232 22.90 -3.54 -15.84
C LYS A 232 21.36 -3.65 -15.78
N VAL A 233 20.78 -4.63 -16.51
CA VAL A 233 19.33 -4.87 -16.49
C VAL A 233 18.87 -5.30 -15.09
N LEU A 234 19.56 -6.26 -14.47
CA LEU A 234 19.25 -6.71 -13.12
C LEU A 234 19.30 -5.55 -12.11
N GLN A 235 20.35 -4.71 -12.17
CA GLN A 235 20.48 -3.56 -11.29
C GLN A 235 19.31 -2.57 -11.42
N SER A 236 18.77 -2.38 -12.63
CA SER A 236 17.64 -1.47 -12.85
C SER A 236 16.29 -2.09 -12.44
N CYS A 237 16.15 -3.41 -12.50
CA CYS A 237 14.93 -4.14 -12.14
C CYS A 237 14.84 -4.48 -10.64
N LEU A 238 15.99 -4.63 -9.96
CA LEU A 238 16.07 -5.08 -8.58
C LEU A 238 15.25 -4.25 -7.59
N PRO A 239 15.27 -2.91 -7.62
CA PRO A 239 14.45 -2.09 -6.71
C PRO A 239 12.97 -2.42 -6.82
N HIS A 240 12.48 -2.57 -8.04
CA HIS A 240 11.09 -2.90 -8.29
C HIS A 240 10.71 -4.30 -7.79
N VAL A 241 11.56 -5.30 -8.04
CA VAL A 241 11.34 -6.67 -7.53
C VAL A 241 11.32 -6.69 -6.01
N ILE A 242 12.21 -5.94 -5.35
CA ILE A 242 12.23 -5.81 -3.88
C ILE A 242 10.92 -5.19 -3.39
N SER A 243 10.47 -4.07 -3.96
CA SER A 243 9.20 -3.42 -3.56
C SER A 243 8.00 -4.34 -3.77
N PHE A 244 7.98 -5.09 -4.89
CA PHE A 244 6.93 -6.07 -5.16
C PHE A 244 6.93 -7.22 -4.13
N LEU A 245 8.09 -7.74 -3.75
CA LEU A 245 8.21 -8.78 -2.73
C LEU A 245 7.76 -8.28 -1.36
N ILE A 246 8.19 -7.08 -0.97
CA ILE A 246 7.76 -6.44 0.28
C ILE A 246 6.24 -6.32 0.31
N TYR A 247 5.64 -5.73 -0.73
CA TYR A 247 4.20 -5.60 -0.83
C TYR A 247 3.50 -6.97 -0.75
N SER A 248 3.99 -7.97 -1.47
CA SER A 248 3.38 -9.30 -1.53
C SER A 248 3.40 -10.00 -0.18
N VAL A 249 4.52 -9.95 0.54
CA VAL A 249 4.67 -10.56 1.87
C VAL A 249 3.74 -9.87 2.87
N THR A 250 3.77 -8.56 2.95
CA THR A 250 2.95 -7.80 3.92
C THR A 250 1.45 -7.92 3.63
N SER A 251 1.03 -7.90 2.37
CA SER A 251 -0.38 -8.10 1.98
C SER A 251 -0.87 -9.51 2.28
N PHE A 252 -0.03 -10.52 2.02
CA PHE A 252 -0.35 -11.91 2.33
C PHE A 252 -0.48 -12.12 3.85
N SER A 253 0.48 -11.59 4.62
CA SER A 253 0.49 -11.64 6.07
C SER A 253 -0.78 -11.01 6.67
N ASP A 254 -1.16 -9.79 6.24
CA ASP A 254 -2.41 -9.15 6.70
C ASP A 254 -3.66 -9.96 6.33
N THR A 255 -3.69 -10.55 5.13
CA THR A 255 -4.81 -11.38 4.69
C THR A 255 -4.96 -12.64 5.54
N VAL A 256 -3.84 -13.32 5.83
CA VAL A 256 -3.84 -14.52 6.69
C VAL A 256 -4.25 -14.15 8.11
N LEU A 257 -3.65 -13.09 8.66
CA LEU A 257 -3.93 -12.62 10.01
C LEU A 257 -5.41 -12.25 10.21
N SER A 258 -6.05 -11.69 9.16
CA SER A 258 -7.48 -11.36 9.18
C SER A 258 -8.40 -12.60 9.31
N ARG A 259 -7.88 -13.79 9.08
CA ARG A 259 -8.63 -15.07 9.15
C ARG A 259 -8.30 -15.86 10.40
N LEU A 260 -7.25 -15.51 11.14
CA LEU A 260 -6.85 -16.19 12.37
C LEU A 260 -7.58 -15.60 13.58
N ASN A 261 -7.75 -16.42 14.61
CA ASN A 261 -8.22 -15.96 15.91
C ASN A 261 -7.05 -15.28 16.64
N LEU A 262 -7.07 -13.96 16.71
CA LEU A 262 -5.98 -13.14 17.28
C LEU A 262 -5.91 -13.21 18.81
N GLU A 263 -6.93 -13.76 19.49
CA GLU A 263 -6.93 -13.92 20.94
C GLU A 263 -5.89 -14.93 21.44
N GLU A 264 -5.48 -15.86 20.59
CA GLU A 264 -4.47 -16.90 20.89
C GLU A 264 -3.03 -16.44 20.62
N ILE A 265 -2.86 -15.29 19.99
CA ILE A 265 -1.55 -14.74 19.60
C ILE A 265 -1.11 -13.69 20.60
N ASN A 266 0.22 -13.59 20.85
CA ASN A 266 0.77 -12.52 21.67
C ASN A 266 0.27 -11.16 21.19
N PRO A 267 -0.34 -10.32 22.06
CA PRO A 267 -0.97 -9.06 21.65
C PRO A 267 -0.05 -8.10 20.91
N PHE A 268 1.22 -8.02 21.33
CA PHE A 268 2.20 -7.16 20.66
C PHE A 268 2.52 -7.65 19.24
N LEU A 269 2.62 -8.99 19.08
CA LEU A 269 2.82 -9.59 17.77
C LEU A 269 1.61 -9.35 16.86
N ALA A 270 0.40 -9.48 17.38
CA ALA A 270 -0.84 -9.24 16.65
C ALA A 270 -0.96 -7.78 16.18
N VAL A 271 -0.60 -6.81 17.05
CA VAL A 271 -0.52 -5.38 16.67
C VAL A 271 0.55 -5.15 15.62
N PHE A 272 1.77 -5.67 15.81
CA PHE A 272 2.86 -5.53 14.85
C PHE A 272 2.48 -6.05 13.46
N LEU A 273 1.97 -7.28 13.39
CA LEU A 273 1.52 -7.89 12.15
C LEU A 273 0.35 -7.14 11.48
N SER A 274 -0.52 -6.51 12.29
CA SER A 274 -1.60 -5.68 11.75
C SER A 274 -1.10 -4.35 11.17
N LEU A 275 0.07 -3.87 11.61
CA LEU A 275 0.67 -2.61 11.15
C LEU A 275 1.57 -2.78 9.94
N GLU A 276 2.17 -3.98 9.75
CA GLU A 276 3.24 -4.18 8.76
C GLU A 276 2.83 -3.78 7.35
N PHE A 277 1.59 -4.10 6.94
CA PHE A 277 1.09 -3.78 5.61
C PHE A 277 0.99 -2.27 5.34
N VAL A 278 0.61 -1.46 6.35
CA VAL A 278 0.45 0.00 6.20
C VAL A 278 1.76 0.74 6.47
N VAL A 279 2.71 0.11 7.17
CA VAL A 279 3.98 0.74 7.61
C VAL A 279 5.14 0.37 6.70
N ILE A 280 5.33 -0.92 6.41
CA ILE A 280 6.55 -1.41 5.76
C ILE A 280 6.72 -0.89 4.33
N PRO A 281 5.73 -0.99 3.41
CA PRO A 281 5.90 -0.46 2.06
C PRO A 281 6.17 1.07 2.02
N PRO A 282 5.43 1.95 2.74
CA PRO A 282 5.71 3.38 2.74
C PRO A 282 7.07 3.78 3.32
N VAL A 283 7.64 2.98 4.24
CA VAL A 283 8.99 3.18 4.78
C VAL A 283 10.05 2.70 3.78
N LEU A 284 9.87 1.51 3.24
CA LEU A 284 10.92 0.85 2.45
C LEU A 284 10.97 1.33 0.99
N ASN A 285 9.84 1.72 0.38
CA ASN A 285 9.84 2.19 -1.00
C ASN A 285 10.81 3.36 -1.24
N PRO A 286 10.76 4.48 -0.50
CA PRO A 286 11.71 5.58 -0.70
C PRO A 286 13.16 5.17 -0.41
N LEU A 287 13.40 4.26 0.53
CA LEU A 287 14.74 3.74 0.82
C LEU A 287 15.26 2.86 -0.32
N VAL A 288 14.45 1.93 -0.81
CA VAL A 288 14.83 1.02 -1.90
C VAL A 288 15.12 1.79 -3.18
N TYR A 289 14.22 2.68 -3.60
CA TYR A 289 14.43 3.47 -4.83
C TYR A 289 15.52 4.52 -4.64
N GLY A 290 15.56 5.21 -3.50
CA GLY A 290 16.56 6.23 -3.22
C GLY A 290 17.99 5.71 -3.11
N LEU A 291 18.20 4.50 -2.57
CA LEU A 291 19.53 3.92 -2.40
C LEU A 291 20.00 3.13 -3.63
N LYS A 292 19.08 2.43 -4.32
CA LYS A 292 19.43 1.51 -5.40
C LYS A 292 19.47 2.17 -6.77
N LEU A 293 18.71 3.25 -7.01
CA LEU A 293 18.74 3.97 -8.27
C LEU A 293 19.83 5.06 -8.25
N PRO A 294 20.88 4.94 -9.09
CA PRO A 294 22.04 5.84 -9.05
C PRO A 294 21.67 7.32 -9.24
N GLU A 295 20.74 7.60 -10.14
CA GLU A 295 20.31 8.98 -10.43
C GLU A 295 19.60 9.60 -9.22
N ILE A 296 18.63 8.92 -8.61
CA ILE A 296 17.96 9.42 -7.41
C ILE A 296 18.97 9.61 -6.27
N ARG A 297 19.83 8.62 -6.04
CA ARG A 297 20.87 8.68 -5.01
C ARG A 297 21.78 9.89 -5.17
N LYS A 298 22.22 10.20 -6.39
CA LYS A 298 23.04 11.36 -6.71
C LYS A 298 22.36 12.68 -6.28
N HIS A 299 21.07 12.82 -6.56
CA HIS A 299 20.32 14.02 -6.19
C HIS A 299 20.06 14.10 -4.68
N ILE A 300 19.79 12.97 -4.00
CA ILE A 300 19.67 12.93 -2.53
C ILE A 300 20.97 13.40 -1.88
N VAL A 301 22.12 12.85 -2.30
CA VAL A 301 23.43 13.23 -1.75
C VAL A 301 23.71 14.71 -1.98
N ARG A 302 23.38 15.25 -3.15
CA ARG A 302 23.52 16.65 -3.47
C ARG A 302 22.65 17.54 -2.56
N MET A 303 21.40 17.19 -2.33
CA MET A 303 20.52 17.90 -1.38
C MET A 303 21.11 17.92 0.04
N LEU A 304 21.59 16.79 0.52
CA LEU A 304 22.19 16.68 1.85
C LEU A 304 23.50 17.47 1.98
N SER A 305 24.30 17.55 0.93
CA SER A 305 25.54 18.36 0.92
C SER A 305 25.27 19.87 0.88
N TRP A 306 24.21 20.31 0.19
CA TRP A 306 23.78 21.71 0.24
C TRP A 306 23.30 22.15 1.61
N TYR A 307 22.64 21.27 2.34
CA TYR A 307 22.21 21.54 3.72
C TYR A 307 23.40 21.71 4.67
N LYS A 308 24.49 20.93 4.48
CA LYS A 308 25.74 21.07 5.25
C LYS A 308 26.54 22.37 4.97
N ILE A 309 26.28 23.06 3.87
CA ILE A 309 26.95 24.32 3.52
C ILE A 309 26.20 25.53 4.08
N ILE A 310 24.90 25.36 4.39
CA ILE A 310 24.01 26.44 4.87
C ILE A 310 23.89 26.44 6.41
N THR A 311 24.19 25.30 7.06
CA THR A 311 24.25 25.17 8.53
C THR A 311 25.67 25.23 9.03
#